data_e437a62bc500c20d420281c6399e5aec
#
_entry.id   e437a62bc500c20d420281c6399e5aec
#
_cell.length_a   1.000
_cell.length_b   1.000
_cell.length_c   1.000
_cell.angle_alpha   90.00
_cell.angle_beta   90.00
_cell.angle_gamma   90.00
#
_symmetry.space_group_name_H-M   'P 1'
#
loop_
_entity.id
_entity.type
_entity.pdbx_description
1 polymer ?
#
loop_
_entity_poly.entity_id
_entity_poly.type
_entity_poly.pdbx_seq_one_letter_code
_entity_poly.pdbx_strand_id
1 'polypeptide(L)'
;MNLAIVGATGNVGRKTIEVLEKSSIKIDNIFLIASEKSVGKKIFFKNKEFVVEQLEKYDFAKAEITIFAAGSEIAKKWVPEASKKTIVIDNSSF
;
A
#
# COMPACT_ATOMS: atom_id res chain seq x y z
N MET A 1 -11.80 2.63 8.36
CA MET A 1 -11.20 1.54 7.57
C MET A 1 -9.70 1.72 7.49
N ASN A 2 -8.96 0.64 7.68
CA ASN A 2 -7.51 0.65 7.51
C ASN A 2 -7.14 0.15 6.11
N LEU A 3 -6.25 0.86 5.45
CA LEU A 3 -5.87 0.59 4.07
C LEU A 3 -4.35 0.49 3.94
N ALA A 4 -3.87 -0.48 3.16
CA ALA A 4 -2.45 -0.59 2.85
C ALA A 4 -2.21 -0.43 1.35
N ILE A 5 -1.09 0.16 0.99
CA ILE A 5 -0.66 0.28 -0.40
C ILE A 5 0.74 -0.30 -0.52
N VAL A 6 0.86 -1.39 -1.27
CA VAL A 6 2.15 -2.01 -1.58
C VAL A 6 2.68 -1.41 -2.88
N GLY A 7 3.90 -0.92 -2.85
CA GLY A 7 4.48 -0.17 -3.96
C GLY A 7 4.21 1.32 -3.85
N ALA A 8 4.08 1.83 -2.63
CA ALA A 8 3.68 3.21 -2.37
C ALA A 8 4.61 4.27 -2.97
N THR A 9 5.87 3.95 -3.17
CA THR A 9 6.85 4.90 -3.71
C THR A 9 7.01 4.86 -5.23
N GLY A 10 6.38 3.88 -5.89
CA GLY A 10 6.40 3.78 -7.35
C GLY A 10 5.36 4.71 -8.00
N ASN A 11 5.39 4.76 -9.33
CA ASN A 11 4.50 5.66 -10.09
C ASN A 11 3.02 5.33 -9.87
N VAL A 12 2.65 4.06 -9.95
CA VAL A 12 1.26 3.63 -9.75
C VAL A 12 0.83 3.85 -8.30
N GLY A 13 1.70 3.52 -7.35
CA GLY A 13 1.43 3.71 -5.93
C GLY A 13 1.20 5.17 -5.56
N ARG A 14 2.04 6.06 -6.06
CA ARG A 14 1.89 7.51 -5.82
C ARG A 14 0.60 8.04 -6.42
N LYS A 15 0.24 7.59 -7.61
CA LYS A 15 -1.02 7.96 -8.25
C LYS A 15 -2.22 7.49 -7.45
N THR A 16 -2.14 6.28 -6.93
CA THR A 16 -3.18 5.71 -6.06
C THR A 16 -3.36 6.55 -4.80
N ILE A 17 -2.27 6.94 -4.15
CA ILE A 17 -2.30 7.81 -2.97
C ILE A 17 -2.97 9.14 -3.31
N GLU A 18 -2.61 9.73 -4.43
CA GLU A 18 -3.16 11.01 -4.89
C GLU A 18 -4.68 10.92 -5.10
N VAL A 19 -5.14 9.85 -5.73
CA VAL A 19 -6.58 9.62 -5.96
C VAL A 19 -7.30 9.45 -4.62
N LEU A 20 -6.73 8.69 -3.70
CA LEU A 20 -7.33 8.46 -2.38
C LEU A 20 -7.41 9.74 -1.56
N GLU A 21 -6.41 10.61 -1.69
CA GLU A 21 -6.39 11.90 -0.99
C GLU A 21 -7.58 12.77 -1.37
N LYS A 22 -8.00 12.69 -2.61
CA LYS A 22 -9.11 13.48 -3.15
C LYS A 22 -10.47 12.81 -2.95
N SER A 23 -10.47 11.55 -2.49
CA SER A 23 -11.72 10.80 -2.29
C SER A 23 -12.36 11.14 -0.95
N SER A 24 -13.65 10.82 -0.84
CA SER A 24 -14.41 10.98 0.41
C SER A 24 -14.36 9.74 1.29
N ILE A 25 -13.59 8.72 0.90
CA ILE A 25 -13.47 7.48 1.67
C ILE A 25 -12.83 7.77 3.02
N LYS A 26 -13.46 7.30 4.08
CA LYS A 26 -12.90 7.43 5.43
C LYS A 26 -11.83 6.38 5.66
N ILE A 27 -10.58 6.83 5.75
CA ILE A 27 -9.43 5.98 6.01
C ILE A 27 -8.90 6.38 7.39
N ASP A 28 -8.96 5.45 8.34
CA ASP A 28 -8.49 5.69 9.70
C ASP A 28 -6.97 5.62 9.77
N ASN A 29 -6.39 4.59 9.17
CA ASN A 29 -4.96 4.42 9.07
C ASN A 29 -4.59 3.98 7.66
N ILE A 30 -3.50 4.54 7.14
CA ILE A 30 -2.93 4.12 5.87
C ILE A 30 -1.52 3.57 6.13
N PHE A 31 -1.25 2.38 5.57
CA PHE A 31 0.06 1.75 5.66
C PHE A 31 0.70 1.80 4.28
N LEU A 32 1.84 2.47 4.20
CA LEU A 32 2.56 2.66 2.93
C LEU A 32 3.74 1.70 2.92
N ILE A 33 3.69 0.74 2.01
CA ILE A 33 4.60 -0.40 1.99
C ILE A 33 5.42 -0.38 0.71
N ALA A 34 6.71 -0.64 0.84
CA ALA A 34 7.61 -0.66 -0.31
C ALA A 34 8.80 -1.59 -0.04
N SER A 35 9.73 -1.63 -0.99
CA SER A 35 10.96 -2.41 -0.84
C SER A 35 11.87 -1.79 0.21
N GLU A 36 12.85 -2.57 0.66
CA GLU A 36 13.87 -2.15 1.60
C GLU A 36 14.52 -0.81 1.23
N LYS A 37 14.70 -0.55 -0.06
CA LYS A 37 15.32 0.69 -0.56
C LYS A 37 14.52 1.95 -0.22
N SER A 38 13.24 1.81 -0.01
CA SER A 38 12.33 2.94 0.24
C SER A 38 11.92 3.09 1.69
N VAL A 39 12.34 2.17 2.56
CA VAL A 39 11.98 2.20 3.98
C VAL A 39 12.48 3.49 4.62
N GLY A 40 11.64 4.09 5.43
CA GLY A 40 11.95 5.33 6.13
C GLY A 40 11.61 6.60 5.37
N LYS A 41 11.27 6.50 4.08
CA LYS A 41 10.77 7.66 3.34
C LYS A 41 9.45 8.12 3.94
N LYS A 42 9.21 9.41 3.91
CA LYS A 42 8.02 10.02 4.48
C LYS A 42 7.11 10.49 3.36
N ILE A 43 5.83 10.17 3.48
CA ILE A 43 4.81 10.57 2.51
C ILE A 43 3.67 11.20 3.28
N PHE A 44 3.23 12.37 2.83
CA PHE A 44 2.05 13.02 3.41
C PHE A 44 0.77 12.47 2.79
N PHE A 45 -0.21 12.21 3.63
CA PHE A 45 -1.53 11.81 3.21
C PHE A 45 -2.55 12.51 4.10
N LYS A 46 -3.40 13.34 3.50
CA LYS A 46 -4.42 14.14 4.20
C LYS A 46 -3.84 14.90 5.39
N ASN A 47 -2.73 15.60 5.16
CA ASN A 47 -2.03 16.43 6.13
C ASN A 47 -1.36 15.69 7.28
N LYS A 48 -1.22 14.38 7.17
CA LYS A 48 -0.46 13.58 8.13
C LYS A 48 0.74 12.95 7.44
N GLU A 49 1.84 12.84 8.18
CA GLU A 49 3.05 12.21 7.69
C GLU A 49 3.05 10.73 8.03
N PHE A 50 3.34 9.90 7.02
CA PHE A 50 3.45 8.45 7.18
C PHE A 50 4.82 7.98 6.72
N VAL A 51 5.39 7.05 7.47
CA VAL A 51 6.71 6.47 7.16
C VAL A 51 6.52 5.18 6.38
N VAL A 52 7.25 5.04 5.28
CA VAL A 52 7.19 3.84 4.45
C VAL A 52 7.79 2.65 5.20
N GLU A 53 7.05 1.53 5.20
CA GLU A 53 7.44 0.28 5.85
C GLU A 53 7.90 -0.76 4.83
N GLN A 54 8.70 -1.70 5.29
CA GLN A 54 9.23 -2.77 4.43
C GLN A 54 8.22 -3.89 4.23
N LEU A 55 8.03 -4.30 2.98
CA LEU A 55 7.06 -5.32 2.61
C LEU A 55 7.26 -6.64 3.36
N GLU A 56 8.50 -7.11 3.45
CA GLU A 56 8.83 -8.40 4.09
C GLU A 56 8.54 -8.42 5.59
N LYS A 57 8.42 -7.25 6.20
CA LYS A 57 8.18 -7.11 7.64
C LYS A 57 6.76 -6.68 7.98
N TYR A 58 5.94 -6.44 6.97
CA TYR A 58 4.58 -5.95 7.17
C TYR A 58 3.59 -7.09 7.44
N ASP A 59 2.69 -6.88 8.40
CA ASP A 59 1.62 -7.80 8.70
C ASP A 59 0.34 -7.38 7.96
N PHE A 60 -0.08 -8.15 6.96
CA PHE A 60 -1.25 -7.84 6.14
C PHE A 60 -2.56 -7.83 6.93
N ALA A 61 -2.59 -8.42 8.11
CA ALA A 61 -3.78 -8.41 8.94
C ALA A 61 -4.12 -7.02 9.50
N LYS A 62 -3.20 -6.07 9.42
CA LYS A 62 -3.41 -4.71 9.92
C LYS A 62 -4.39 -3.90 9.07
N ALA A 63 -4.58 -4.26 7.83
CA ALA A 63 -5.45 -3.52 6.91
C ALA A 63 -6.61 -4.39 6.44
N GLU A 64 -7.77 -3.78 6.31
CA GLU A 64 -8.95 -4.44 5.76
C GLU A 64 -8.85 -4.59 4.25
N ILE A 65 -8.24 -3.59 3.60
CA ILE A 65 -8.02 -3.59 2.15
C ILE A 65 -6.56 -3.28 1.88
N THR A 66 -5.94 -4.04 0.98
CA THR A 66 -4.58 -3.82 0.52
C THR A 66 -4.56 -3.67 -1.00
N ILE A 67 -4.04 -2.54 -1.47
CA ILE A 67 -3.88 -2.29 -2.90
C ILE A 67 -2.45 -2.60 -3.29
N PHE A 68 -2.28 -3.51 -4.26
CA PHE A 68 -0.97 -3.82 -4.82
C PHE A 68 -0.71 -2.97 -6.06
N ALA A 69 0.35 -2.19 -6.01
CA ALA A 69 0.74 -1.26 -7.07
C ALA A 69 2.24 -1.35 -7.37
N ALA A 70 2.85 -2.50 -7.09
CA ALA A 70 4.31 -2.69 -7.13
C ALA A 70 4.80 -3.50 -8.34
N GLY A 71 3.93 -3.80 -9.29
CA GLY A 71 4.28 -4.61 -10.45
C GLY A 71 3.88 -6.07 -10.30
N SER A 72 3.82 -6.77 -11.44
CA SER A 72 3.27 -8.12 -11.49
C SER A 72 4.10 -9.15 -10.71
N GLU A 73 5.41 -8.99 -10.65
CA GLU A 73 6.27 -9.95 -9.93
C GLU A 73 6.02 -9.90 -8.41
N ILE A 74 5.91 -8.71 -7.86
CA ILE A 74 5.60 -8.52 -6.44
C ILE A 74 4.20 -9.04 -6.13
N ALA A 75 3.23 -8.72 -6.98
CA ALA A 75 1.86 -9.20 -6.81
C ALA A 75 1.81 -10.73 -6.84
N LYS A 76 2.47 -11.35 -7.81
CA LYS A 76 2.51 -12.80 -7.96
C LYS A 76 3.05 -13.50 -6.72
N LYS A 77 4.07 -12.90 -6.11
CA LYS A 77 4.70 -13.46 -4.92
C LYS A 77 3.87 -13.25 -3.66
N TRP A 78 3.25 -12.08 -3.49
CA TRP A 78 2.66 -11.67 -2.21
C TRP A 78 1.13 -11.72 -2.15
N VAL A 79 0.42 -11.58 -3.26
CA VAL A 79 -1.05 -11.58 -3.25
C VAL A 79 -1.64 -12.87 -2.66
N PRO A 80 -1.12 -14.07 -2.98
CA PRO A 80 -1.68 -15.28 -2.39
C PRO A 80 -1.64 -15.30 -0.86
N GLU A 81 -0.56 -14.80 -0.27
CA GLU A 81 -0.46 -14.71 1.18
C GLU A 81 -1.33 -13.59 1.74
N ALA A 82 -1.27 -12.42 1.13
CA ALA A 82 -2.04 -11.27 1.57
C ALA A 82 -3.55 -11.54 1.54
N SER A 83 -4.04 -12.21 0.50
CA SER A 83 -5.47 -12.47 0.34
C SER A 83 -6.07 -13.35 1.43
N LYS A 84 -5.24 -14.01 2.21
CA LYS A 84 -5.69 -14.79 3.37
C LYS A 84 -6.01 -13.88 4.57
N LYS A 85 -5.52 -12.66 4.58
CA LYS A 85 -5.59 -11.76 5.74
C LYS A 85 -6.29 -10.44 5.45
N THR A 86 -6.38 -10.04 4.19
CA THR A 86 -6.89 -8.75 3.76
C THR A 86 -7.62 -8.89 2.43
N ILE A 87 -8.48 -7.94 2.11
CA ILE A 87 -9.09 -7.87 0.78
C ILE A 87 -8.06 -7.24 -0.16
N VAL A 88 -7.68 -7.96 -1.21
CA VAL A 88 -6.66 -7.51 -2.14
C VAL A 88 -7.28 -6.89 -3.38
N ILE A 89 -6.81 -5.69 -3.72
CA ILE A 89 -7.07 -5.05 -5.00
C ILE A 89 -5.73 -5.02 -5.73
N ASP A 90 -5.63 -5.73 -6.85
CA ASP A 90 -4.39 -5.83 -7.60
C ASP A 90 -4.39 -4.85 -8.78
N ASN A 91 -3.58 -3.84 -8.66
CA ASN A 91 -3.36 -2.80 -9.67
C ASN A 91 -1.97 -2.91 -10.29
N SER A 92 -1.33 -4.07 -10.12
CA SER A 92 0.09 -4.24 -10.45
C SER A 92 0.40 -4.69 -11.86
N SER A 93 -0.60 -4.96 -12.66
CA SER A 93 -0.44 -5.58 -13.99
C SER A 93 -0.34 -4.57 -15.14
N PHE A 94 0.27 -3.45 -14.91
CA PHE A 94 0.47 -2.41 -15.95
C PHE A 94 1.87 -2.43 -16.49
#